data_7e4b9d9a6cc7c7e9141952985951e8e2
#
_entry.id   7e4b9d9a6cc7c7e9141952985951e8e2
#
_cell.length_a   1.000
_cell.length_b   1.000
_cell.length_c   1.000
_cell.angle_alpha   90.00
_cell.angle_beta   90.00
_cell.angle_gamma   90.00
#
_symmetry.space_group_name_H-M   'P 1'
#
loop_
_entity.id
_entity.type
_entity.pdbx_description
1 polymer ?
#
loop_
_entity_poly.entity_id
_entity_poly.type
_entity_poly.pdbx_seq_one_letter_code
_entity_poly.pdbx_strand_id
1 'polypeptide(L)'
;AQSNAAGYKFANTWMHNAWVTTSGEKMSKSLGNSLQVVEILKKVRGIELRWYLGSAHYRSMLEFSFEALEESATAFRRIEAFLSRAESVLGTSPELLIADEFASAMNDDLAVPQALAFIAESMRIGNSAGEDKKVIAKSAGEIRGALSILGCDPKDAAFVTSKSNDAALDGLIKLALEQREAARLRKDFATADQIRDQIAALGITVEDTSNGPRWSY
;
A
#
# COMPACT_ATOMS: atom_id res chain seq x y z
N ALA A 1 -24.67 -28.56 6.50
CA ALA A 1 -25.69 -29.22 7.37
C ALA A 1 -26.53 -28.17 8.10
N GLN A 2 -25.91 -27.27 8.91
CA GLN A 2 -26.64 -26.31 9.76
C GLN A 2 -27.52 -25.34 8.98
N SER A 3 -27.00 -24.72 7.88
CA SER A 3 -27.79 -23.80 7.06
C SER A 3 -29.01 -24.48 6.40
N ASN A 4 -28.81 -25.72 5.88
CA ASN A 4 -29.94 -26.49 5.29
C ASN A 4 -30.94 -26.88 6.36
N ALA A 5 -30.52 -27.25 7.56
CA ALA A 5 -31.44 -27.58 8.67
C ALA A 5 -32.23 -26.34 9.12
N ALA A 6 -31.68 -25.14 8.97
CA ALA A 6 -32.35 -23.87 9.23
C ALA A 6 -33.21 -23.37 8.04
N GLY A 7 -33.30 -24.11 6.95
CA GLY A 7 -34.10 -23.75 5.77
C GLY A 7 -33.42 -22.76 4.82
N TYR A 8 -32.14 -22.47 4.98
CA TYR A 8 -31.40 -21.55 4.13
C TYR A 8 -30.61 -22.28 3.04
N LYS A 9 -30.52 -21.68 1.85
CA LYS A 9 -29.52 -22.09 0.86
C LYS A 9 -28.11 -21.77 1.42
N PHE A 10 -27.17 -22.70 1.23
CA PHE A 10 -25.82 -22.50 1.77
C PHE A 10 -24.91 -21.84 0.76
N ALA A 11 -24.44 -22.54 -0.25
CA ALA A 11 -23.52 -22.00 -1.25
C ALA A 11 -23.84 -22.51 -2.65
N ASN A 12 -23.76 -21.62 -3.65
CA ASN A 12 -23.85 -22.00 -5.06
C ASN A 12 -22.48 -22.39 -5.64
N THR A 13 -21.42 -21.81 -5.09
CA THR A 13 -20.03 -22.04 -5.54
C THR A 13 -19.17 -22.33 -4.33
N TRP A 14 -18.26 -23.31 -4.47
CA TRP A 14 -17.32 -23.72 -3.46
C TRP A 14 -15.91 -23.37 -3.93
N MET A 15 -15.14 -22.71 -3.08
CA MET A 15 -13.75 -22.37 -3.32
C MET A 15 -12.92 -22.76 -2.10
N HIS A 16 -11.82 -23.48 -2.32
CA HIS A 16 -10.91 -23.92 -1.28
C HIS A 16 -9.54 -23.29 -1.51
N ASN A 17 -9.05 -22.52 -0.54
CA ASN A 17 -7.70 -21.97 -0.57
C ASN A 17 -6.72 -22.94 0.10
N ALA A 18 -5.45 -22.82 -0.28
CA ALA A 18 -4.34 -23.50 0.41
C ALA A 18 -4.04 -22.82 1.76
N TRP A 19 -3.04 -23.33 2.46
CA TRP A 19 -2.70 -22.89 3.81
C TRP A 19 -1.69 -21.74 3.80
N VAL A 20 -1.76 -20.91 4.86
CA VAL A 20 -0.61 -20.11 5.29
C VAL A 20 0.23 -20.98 6.21
N THR A 21 1.51 -21.13 5.89
CA THR A 21 2.49 -21.92 6.63
C THR A 21 3.51 -21.02 7.32
N THR A 22 4.15 -21.53 8.36
CA THR A 22 5.29 -20.90 9.04
C THR A 22 6.31 -21.98 9.30
N SER A 23 7.53 -21.80 8.81
CA SER A 23 8.61 -22.81 8.89
C SER A 23 8.21 -24.18 8.28
N GLY A 24 7.44 -24.13 7.17
CA GLY A 24 6.96 -25.34 6.49
C GLY A 24 5.77 -26.04 7.15
N GLU A 25 5.33 -25.57 8.33
CA GLU A 25 4.22 -26.16 9.07
C GLU A 25 2.95 -25.30 8.97
N LYS A 26 1.80 -25.98 9.00
CA LYS A 26 0.50 -25.28 9.06
C LYS A 26 0.43 -24.42 10.31
N MET A 27 0.10 -23.14 10.14
CA MET A 27 -0.17 -22.25 11.24
C MET A 27 -1.42 -22.69 12.02
N SER A 28 -1.29 -22.97 13.33
CA SER A 28 -2.43 -23.35 14.18
C SER A 28 -2.24 -22.90 15.63
N LYS A 29 -3.37 -22.63 16.30
CA LYS A 29 -3.36 -22.28 17.73
C LYS A 29 -2.82 -23.40 18.62
N SER A 30 -3.09 -24.66 18.27
CA SER A 30 -2.66 -25.84 19.02
C SER A 30 -1.15 -26.06 18.98
N LEU A 31 -0.47 -25.60 17.92
CA LEU A 31 0.98 -25.65 17.76
C LEU A 31 1.69 -24.42 18.34
N GLY A 32 0.95 -23.43 18.83
CA GLY A 32 1.53 -22.20 19.37
C GLY A 32 2.21 -21.29 18.33
N ASN A 33 2.15 -21.64 17.06
CA ASN A 33 2.78 -20.91 15.94
C ASN A 33 1.79 -19.95 15.21
N SER A 34 0.57 -19.76 15.75
CA SER A 34 -0.40 -18.86 15.14
C SER A 34 -0.09 -17.41 15.48
N LEU A 35 0.16 -16.61 14.45
CA LEU A 35 0.30 -15.15 14.59
C LEU A 35 -1.09 -14.51 14.58
N GLN A 36 -1.38 -13.71 15.61
CA GLN A 36 -2.61 -12.93 15.63
C GLN A 36 -2.45 -11.73 14.71
N VAL A 37 -3.47 -11.46 13.87
CA VAL A 37 -3.50 -10.28 12.98
C VAL A 37 -3.20 -8.99 13.73
N VAL A 38 -3.71 -8.84 14.96
CA VAL A 38 -3.48 -7.66 15.80
C VAL A 38 -1.99 -7.44 16.08
N GLU A 39 -1.21 -8.49 16.25
CA GLU A 39 0.25 -8.38 16.50
C GLU A 39 1.00 -8.02 15.20
N ILE A 40 0.54 -8.54 14.08
CA ILE A 40 1.10 -8.19 12.75
C ILE A 40 0.83 -6.72 12.43
N LEU A 41 -0.39 -6.24 12.71
CA LEU A 41 -0.79 -4.85 12.46
C LEU A 41 -0.04 -3.80 13.31
N LYS A 42 0.72 -4.22 14.32
CA LYS A 42 1.67 -3.33 15.03
C LYS A 42 2.93 -3.03 14.21
N LYS A 43 3.20 -3.81 13.17
CA LYS A 43 4.43 -3.71 12.34
C LYS A 43 4.17 -3.19 10.94
N VAL A 44 2.99 -3.50 10.37
CA VAL A 44 2.60 -3.11 9.02
C VAL A 44 1.17 -2.59 9.00
N ARG A 45 0.83 -1.82 7.98
CA ARG A 45 -0.54 -1.33 7.76
C ARG A 45 -1.45 -2.48 7.28
N GLY A 46 -2.75 -2.38 7.57
CA GLY A 46 -3.73 -3.38 7.17
C GLY A 46 -3.77 -3.63 5.65
N ILE A 47 -3.60 -2.59 4.85
CA ILE A 47 -3.54 -2.69 3.39
C ILE A 47 -2.30 -3.46 2.92
N GLU A 48 -1.15 -3.31 3.58
CA GLU A 48 0.10 -4.02 3.25
C GLU A 48 -0.02 -5.51 3.61
N LEU A 49 -0.63 -5.82 4.76
CA LEU A 49 -0.93 -7.21 5.12
C LEU A 49 -1.91 -7.85 4.13
N ARG A 50 -2.96 -7.12 3.71
CA ARG A 50 -3.90 -7.59 2.70
C ARG A 50 -3.20 -7.86 1.37
N TRP A 51 -2.36 -6.94 0.92
CA TRP A 51 -1.55 -7.09 -0.28
C TRP A 51 -0.67 -8.34 -0.24
N TYR A 52 0.04 -8.56 0.87
CA TYR A 52 0.88 -9.74 1.07
C TYR A 52 0.07 -11.04 1.01
N LEU A 53 -1.01 -11.13 1.80
CA LEU A 53 -1.84 -12.34 1.85
C LEU A 53 -2.54 -12.64 0.52
N GLY A 54 -2.88 -11.59 -0.25
CA GLY A 54 -3.51 -11.70 -1.56
C GLY A 54 -2.54 -11.92 -2.71
N SER A 55 -1.22 -11.88 -2.50
CA SER A 55 -0.23 -11.95 -3.59
C SER A 55 -0.03 -13.34 -4.17
N ALA A 56 -0.28 -14.38 -3.40
CA ALA A 56 -0.20 -15.76 -3.86
C ALA A 56 -1.51 -16.19 -4.53
N HIS A 57 -1.40 -17.10 -5.50
CA HIS A 57 -2.58 -17.79 -6.02
C HIS A 57 -3.29 -18.55 -4.89
N TYR A 58 -4.62 -18.47 -4.80
CA TYR A 58 -5.36 -19.06 -3.66
C TYR A 58 -5.16 -20.57 -3.46
N ARG A 59 -4.77 -21.32 -4.52
CA ARG A 59 -4.44 -22.75 -4.45
C ARG A 59 -3.00 -23.03 -4.01
N SER A 60 -2.15 -22.00 -3.91
CA SER A 60 -0.75 -22.12 -3.51
C SER A 60 -0.57 -21.85 -2.03
N MET A 61 0.28 -22.60 -1.37
CA MET A 61 0.68 -22.33 0.01
C MET A 61 1.43 -20.99 0.06
N LEU A 62 1.14 -20.20 1.10
CA LEU A 62 1.86 -18.97 1.40
C LEU A 62 2.71 -19.18 2.64
N GLU A 63 4.02 -19.18 2.48
CA GLU A 63 4.95 -19.25 3.61
C GLU A 63 5.04 -17.86 4.25
N PHE A 64 4.62 -17.75 5.50
CA PHE A 64 4.65 -16.47 6.22
C PHE A 64 5.99 -16.30 6.93
N SER A 65 6.65 -15.18 6.65
CA SER A 65 7.70 -14.62 7.50
C SER A 65 7.54 -13.09 7.60
N PHE A 66 8.12 -12.49 8.64
CA PHE A 66 8.12 -11.03 8.77
C PHE A 66 8.98 -10.37 7.70
N GLU A 67 10.04 -11.02 7.26
CA GLU A 67 10.91 -10.56 6.18
C GLU A 67 10.14 -10.48 4.85
N ALA A 68 9.45 -11.57 4.47
CA ALA A 68 8.64 -11.61 3.26
C ALA A 68 7.47 -10.60 3.31
N LEU A 69 6.87 -10.39 4.49
CA LEU A 69 5.85 -9.37 4.70
C LEU A 69 6.41 -7.97 4.46
N GLU A 70 7.58 -7.64 5.01
CA GLU A 70 8.20 -6.31 4.87
C GLU A 70 8.68 -6.06 3.43
N GLU A 71 9.20 -7.08 2.75
CA GLU A 71 9.53 -7.00 1.32
C GLU A 71 8.29 -6.69 0.48
N SER A 72 7.19 -7.40 0.75
CA SER A 72 5.90 -7.18 0.08
C SER A 72 5.32 -5.80 0.38
N ALA A 73 5.40 -5.33 1.64
CA ALA A 73 4.98 -4.00 2.05
C ALA A 73 5.82 -2.92 1.35
N THR A 74 7.12 -3.12 1.23
CA THR A 74 8.02 -2.22 0.49
C THR A 74 7.66 -2.15 -1.00
N ALA A 75 7.33 -3.28 -1.61
CA ALA A 75 6.86 -3.31 -3.00
C ALA A 75 5.53 -2.55 -3.16
N PHE A 76 4.61 -2.70 -2.22
CA PHE A 76 3.34 -1.96 -2.22
C PHE A 76 3.54 -0.45 -2.06
N ARG A 77 4.42 -0.01 -1.15
CA ARG A 77 4.76 1.42 -0.97
C ARG A 77 5.33 2.05 -2.25
N ARG A 78 6.06 1.30 -3.07
CA ARG A 78 6.51 1.78 -4.40
C ARG A 78 5.35 2.05 -5.35
N ILE A 79 4.30 1.21 -5.30
CA ILE A 79 3.07 1.44 -6.08
C ILE A 79 2.39 2.73 -5.59
N GLU A 80 2.25 2.91 -4.28
CA GLU A 80 1.67 4.13 -3.70
C GLU A 80 2.46 5.38 -4.08
N ALA A 81 3.79 5.32 -4.01
CA ALA A 81 4.66 6.43 -4.42
C ALA A 81 4.49 6.78 -5.91
N PHE A 82 4.35 5.77 -6.79
CA PHE A 82 4.02 5.99 -8.20
C PHE A 82 2.68 6.69 -8.37
N LEU A 83 1.63 6.21 -7.71
CA LEU A 83 0.28 6.80 -7.77
C LEU A 83 0.25 8.25 -7.25
N SER A 84 0.95 8.52 -6.16
CA SER A 84 1.08 9.88 -5.60
C SER A 84 1.82 10.81 -6.56
N ARG A 85 2.91 10.36 -7.20
CA ARG A 85 3.61 11.11 -8.22
C ARG A 85 2.71 11.38 -9.44
N ALA A 86 1.99 10.36 -9.92
CA ALA A 86 1.06 10.50 -11.02
C ALA A 86 -0.01 11.55 -10.75
N GLU A 87 -0.62 11.52 -9.56
CA GLU A 87 -1.60 12.52 -9.12
C GLU A 87 -0.99 13.95 -9.09
N SER A 88 0.23 14.09 -8.59
CA SER A 88 0.95 15.37 -8.58
C SER A 88 1.20 15.93 -9.99
N VAL A 89 1.57 15.06 -10.95
CA VAL A 89 1.85 15.45 -12.34
C VAL A 89 0.56 15.79 -13.09
N LEU A 90 -0.51 15.05 -12.82
CA LEU A 90 -1.80 15.22 -13.50
C LEU A 90 -2.64 16.37 -12.90
N GLY A 91 -2.42 16.71 -11.63
CA GLY A 91 -3.22 17.66 -10.87
C GLY A 91 -4.57 17.10 -10.42
N THR A 92 -4.85 15.84 -10.68
CA THR A 92 -6.09 15.14 -10.29
C THR A 92 -5.81 13.66 -10.07
N SER A 93 -6.66 13.02 -9.29
CA SER A 93 -6.59 11.56 -9.09
C SER A 93 -6.96 10.85 -10.38
N PRO A 94 -6.15 9.87 -10.86
CA PRO A 94 -6.46 9.11 -12.06
C PRO A 94 -7.78 8.34 -11.92
N GLU A 95 -8.56 8.27 -13.01
CA GLU A 95 -9.76 7.44 -13.07
C GLU A 95 -9.40 5.95 -13.03
N LEU A 96 -10.31 5.14 -12.45
CA LEU A 96 -10.15 3.68 -12.41
C LEU A 96 -10.33 3.09 -13.82
N LEU A 97 -9.34 2.36 -14.31
CA LEU A 97 -9.39 1.67 -15.60
C LEU A 97 -9.12 0.18 -15.40
N ILE A 98 -10.01 -0.67 -15.91
CA ILE A 98 -9.79 -2.12 -15.89
C ILE A 98 -9.22 -2.51 -17.26
N ALA A 99 -7.95 -2.90 -17.27
CA ALA A 99 -7.27 -3.37 -18.47
C ALA A 99 -7.69 -4.82 -18.81
N ASP A 100 -7.74 -5.13 -20.11
CA ASP A 100 -8.13 -6.47 -20.57
C ASP A 100 -7.15 -7.56 -20.12
N GLU A 101 -5.86 -7.26 -20.05
CA GLU A 101 -4.82 -8.18 -19.54
C GLU A 101 -5.07 -8.53 -18.05
N PHE A 102 -5.39 -7.52 -17.24
CA PHE A 102 -5.75 -7.76 -15.84
C PHE A 102 -7.03 -8.56 -15.72
N ALA A 103 -8.08 -8.20 -16.47
CA ALA A 103 -9.34 -8.91 -16.48
C ALA A 103 -9.17 -10.36 -16.93
N SER A 104 -8.35 -10.62 -17.95
CA SER A 104 -8.02 -11.96 -18.43
C SER A 104 -7.35 -12.80 -17.36
N ALA A 105 -6.36 -12.25 -16.64
CA ALA A 105 -5.70 -12.95 -15.53
C ALA A 105 -6.69 -13.28 -14.40
N MET A 106 -7.56 -12.35 -14.03
CA MET A 106 -8.55 -12.59 -12.97
C MET A 106 -9.65 -13.57 -13.39
N ASN A 107 -10.00 -13.64 -14.68
CA ASN A 107 -10.95 -14.60 -15.23
C ASN A 107 -10.36 -16.00 -15.43
N ASP A 108 -9.03 -16.13 -15.42
CA ASP A 108 -8.31 -17.42 -15.46
C ASP A 108 -8.02 -17.91 -14.04
N ASP A 109 -9.02 -18.46 -13.40
CA ASP A 109 -8.95 -19.05 -12.04
C ASP A 109 -8.32 -18.10 -10.99
N LEU A 110 -8.58 -16.80 -11.08
CA LEU A 110 -8.02 -15.78 -10.19
C LEU A 110 -6.48 -15.81 -10.18
N ALA A 111 -5.86 -15.77 -11.34
CA ALA A 111 -4.41 -15.82 -11.51
C ALA A 111 -3.73 -14.53 -10.98
N VAL A 112 -3.81 -14.31 -9.67
CA VAL A 112 -3.29 -13.09 -9.01
C VAL A 112 -1.81 -12.85 -9.32
N PRO A 113 -0.89 -13.84 -9.35
CA PRO A 113 0.50 -13.57 -9.71
C PRO A 113 0.65 -12.89 -11.08
N GLN A 114 -0.17 -13.26 -12.08
CA GLN A 114 -0.21 -12.62 -13.39
C GLN A 114 -0.78 -11.20 -13.32
N ALA A 115 -1.83 -11.01 -12.52
CA ALA A 115 -2.39 -9.69 -12.26
C ALA A 115 -1.36 -8.74 -11.60
N LEU A 116 -0.53 -9.25 -10.68
CA LEU A 116 0.54 -8.48 -10.05
C LEU A 116 1.69 -8.15 -11.04
N ALA A 117 2.01 -9.09 -11.94
CA ALA A 117 2.98 -8.83 -13.02
C ALA A 117 2.49 -7.72 -13.95
N PHE A 118 1.19 -7.70 -14.27
CA PHE A 118 0.57 -6.60 -15.02
C PHE A 118 0.71 -5.26 -14.29
N ILE A 119 0.44 -5.19 -12.97
CA ILE A 119 0.60 -3.97 -12.17
C ILE A 119 2.06 -3.49 -12.23
N ALA A 120 3.03 -4.38 -12.07
CA ALA A 120 4.44 -4.05 -12.13
C ALA A 120 4.85 -3.51 -13.51
N GLU A 121 4.35 -4.08 -14.60
CA GLU A 121 4.61 -3.61 -15.96
C GLU A 121 3.96 -2.26 -16.24
N SER A 122 2.70 -2.05 -15.83
CA SER A 122 2.03 -0.74 -15.94
C SER A 122 2.79 0.34 -15.15
N MET A 123 3.31 0.01 -13.96
CA MET A 123 4.15 0.91 -13.20
C MET A 123 5.48 1.22 -13.91
N ARG A 124 6.13 0.23 -14.53
CA ARG A 124 7.36 0.42 -15.31
C ARG A 124 7.12 1.35 -16.50
N ILE A 125 6.03 1.15 -17.25
CA ILE A 125 5.62 2.00 -18.37
C ILE A 125 5.39 3.43 -17.91
N GLY A 126 4.59 3.62 -16.87
CA GLY A 126 4.30 4.93 -16.30
C GLY A 126 5.54 5.64 -15.74
N ASN A 127 6.50 4.90 -15.18
CA ASN A 127 7.77 5.47 -14.70
C ASN A 127 8.69 5.89 -15.87
N SER A 128 8.64 5.21 -16.99
CA SER A 128 9.43 5.51 -18.19
C SER A 128 8.83 6.61 -19.07
N ALA A 129 7.61 7.06 -18.77
CA ALA A 129 6.86 8.01 -19.61
C ALA A 129 7.39 9.46 -19.58
N GLY A 130 8.36 9.77 -18.69
CA GLY A 130 8.83 11.15 -18.53
C GLY A 130 7.70 12.09 -18.13
N GLU A 131 7.38 13.05 -19.01
CA GLU A 131 6.30 14.04 -18.82
C GLU A 131 5.01 13.72 -19.61
N ASP A 132 4.95 12.57 -20.29
CA ASP A 132 3.76 12.19 -21.05
C ASP A 132 2.58 11.89 -20.11
N LYS A 133 1.76 12.93 -19.88
CA LYS A 133 0.59 12.85 -19.00
C LYS A 133 -0.43 11.80 -19.44
N LYS A 134 -0.54 11.49 -20.75
CA LYS A 134 -1.50 10.47 -21.21
C LYS A 134 -1.05 9.07 -20.80
N VAL A 135 0.23 8.77 -20.97
CA VAL A 135 0.81 7.48 -20.56
C VAL A 135 0.75 7.34 -19.03
N ILE A 136 1.11 8.39 -18.29
CA ILE A 136 1.04 8.41 -16.82
C ILE A 136 -0.40 8.17 -16.34
N ALA A 137 -1.38 8.89 -16.92
CA ALA A 137 -2.79 8.76 -16.53
C ALA A 137 -3.33 7.36 -16.81
N LYS A 138 -3.01 6.79 -17.99
CA LYS A 138 -3.41 5.43 -18.33
C LYS A 138 -2.82 4.42 -17.36
N SER A 139 -1.49 4.42 -17.17
CA SER A 139 -0.82 3.46 -16.28
C SER A 139 -1.33 3.57 -14.84
N ALA A 140 -1.49 4.78 -14.31
CA ALA A 140 -2.00 4.97 -12.96
C ALA A 140 -3.47 4.58 -12.82
N GLY A 141 -4.30 4.81 -13.84
CA GLY A 141 -5.69 4.38 -13.89
C GLY A 141 -5.82 2.85 -13.90
N GLU A 142 -5.01 2.17 -14.71
CA GLU A 142 -4.97 0.70 -14.80
C GLU A 142 -4.50 0.07 -13.47
N ILE A 143 -3.48 0.63 -12.84
CA ILE A 143 -3.01 0.18 -11.53
C ILE A 143 -4.11 0.36 -10.48
N ARG A 144 -4.74 1.54 -10.41
CA ARG A 144 -5.83 1.79 -9.46
C ARG A 144 -7.03 0.88 -9.69
N GLY A 145 -7.40 0.63 -10.96
CA GLY A 145 -8.45 -0.29 -11.33
C GLY A 145 -8.16 -1.72 -10.83
N ALA A 146 -6.95 -2.20 -11.06
CA ALA A 146 -6.50 -3.50 -10.57
C ALA A 146 -6.51 -3.57 -9.03
N LEU A 147 -5.95 -2.56 -8.35
CA LEU A 147 -5.93 -2.49 -6.89
C LEU A 147 -7.34 -2.42 -6.28
N SER A 148 -8.27 -1.73 -6.93
CA SER A 148 -9.67 -1.65 -6.50
C SER A 148 -10.33 -3.04 -6.49
N ILE A 149 -10.13 -3.84 -7.54
CA ILE A 149 -10.63 -5.22 -7.63
C ILE A 149 -9.98 -6.12 -6.57
N LEU A 150 -8.68 -5.96 -6.32
CA LEU A 150 -7.94 -6.69 -5.29
C LEU A 150 -8.25 -6.21 -3.86
N GLY A 151 -9.03 -5.15 -3.70
CA GLY A 151 -9.35 -4.54 -2.41
C GLY A 151 -8.13 -3.89 -1.74
N CYS A 152 -7.21 -3.35 -2.52
CA CYS A 152 -5.97 -2.72 -2.09
C CYS A 152 -5.77 -1.31 -2.71
N ASP A 153 -6.84 -0.63 -3.17
CA ASP A 153 -6.70 0.76 -3.63
C ASP A 153 -6.46 1.68 -2.40
N PRO A 154 -5.32 2.37 -2.31
CA PRO A 154 -5.02 3.25 -1.18
C PRO A 154 -5.95 4.45 -1.09
N LYS A 155 -6.73 4.73 -2.14
CA LYS A 155 -7.77 5.78 -2.15
C LYS A 155 -9.15 5.28 -1.69
N ASP A 156 -9.29 3.99 -1.41
CA ASP A 156 -10.53 3.45 -0.83
C ASP A 156 -10.75 4.04 0.57
N ALA A 157 -12.00 4.42 0.85
CA ALA A 157 -12.40 5.01 2.13
C ALA A 157 -12.03 4.13 3.35
N ALA A 158 -11.92 2.82 3.16
CA ALA A 158 -11.49 1.87 4.19
C ALA A 158 -10.04 2.07 4.64
N PHE A 159 -9.19 2.67 3.80
CA PHE A 159 -7.76 2.88 4.06
C PHE A 159 -7.37 4.35 4.22
N VAL A 160 -8.24 5.27 3.80
CA VAL A 160 -8.04 6.70 4.04
C VAL A 160 -8.32 6.97 5.51
N THR A 161 -7.26 7.05 6.32
CA THR A 161 -7.34 7.54 7.69
C THR A 161 -7.96 8.94 7.69
N SER A 162 -8.82 9.21 8.65
CA SER A 162 -9.64 10.42 8.68
C SER A 162 -8.80 11.69 8.42
N LYS A 163 -9.13 12.43 7.38
CA LYS A 163 -8.49 13.69 6.95
C LYS A 163 -8.27 14.73 8.08
N SER A 164 -8.95 14.59 9.22
CA SER A 164 -8.82 15.51 10.35
C SER A 164 -7.47 15.38 11.07
N ASN A 165 -6.95 14.15 11.21
CA ASN A 165 -5.65 13.93 11.86
C ASN A 165 -4.50 14.31 10.93
N ASP A 166 -4.62 14.02 9.63
CA ASP A 166 -3.60 14.36 8.65
C ASP A 166 -3.46 15.87 8.45
N ALA A 167 -4.58 16.62 8.43
CA ALA A 167 -4.54 18.06 8.31
C ALA A 167 -3.93 18.76 9.54
N ALA A 168 -4.20 18.24 10.74
CA ALA A 168 -3.60 18.74 11.96
C ALA A 168 -2.10 18.41 12.03
N LEU A 169 -1.72 17.19 11.63
CA LEU A 169 -0.33 16.75 11.54
C LEU A 169 0.43 17.57 10.49
N ASP A 170 -0.12 17.76 9.30
CA ASP A 170 0.45 18.58 8.24
C ASP A 170 0.69 20.02 8.72
N GLY A 171 -0.29 20.60 9.44
CA GLY A 171 -0.17 21.91 10.05
C GLY A 171 0.97 22.00 11.08
N LEU A 172 1.10 21.00 11.95
CA LEU A 172 2.17 20.94 12.94
C LEU A 172 3.56 20.77 12.31
N ILE A 173 3.66 19.92 11.28
CA ILE A 173 4.93 19.73 10.55
C ILE A 173 5.32 21.01 9.82
N LYS A 174 4.39 21.69 9.14
CA LYS A 174 4.66 22.97 8.50
C LYS A 174 5.18 24.00 9.50
N LEU A 175 4.53 24.12 10.66
CA LEU A 175 4.98 25.02 11.72
C LEU A 175 6.42 24.71 12.17
N ALA A 176 6.75 23.42 12.36
CA ALA A 176 8.09 23.00 12.74
C ALA A 176 9.13 23.30 11.64
N LEU A 177 8.76 23.11 10.37
CA LEU A 177 9.63 23.44 9.23
C LEU A 177 9.85 24.96 9.09
N GLU A 178 8.82 25.77 9.30
CA GLU A 178 8.95 27.24 9.35
C GLU A 178 9.89 27.69 10.49
N GLN A 179 9.80 27.09 11.68
CA GLN A 179 10.71 27.37 12.78
C GLN A 179 12.15 26.97 12.45
N ARG A 180 12.36 25.81 11.80
CA ARG A 180 13.68 25.37 11.31
C ARG A 180 14.27 26.36 10.30
N GLU A 181 13.46 26.82 9.33
CA GLU A 181 13.86 27.81 8.34
C GLU A 181 14.25 29.15 9.00
N ALA A 182 13.43 29.62 9.93
CA ALA A 182 13.71 30.84 10.71
C ALA A 182 15.01 30.72 11.54
N ALA A 183 15.32 29.55 12.09
CA ALA A 183 16.59 29.29 12.78
C ALA A 183 17.78 29.37 11.80
N ARG A 184 17.66 28.77 10.61
CA ARG A 184 18.69 28.86 9.55
C ARG A 184 18.96 30.29 9.09
N LEU A 185 17.90 31.08 8.91
CA LEU A 185 18.02 32.50 8.54
C LEU A 185 18.77 33.32 9.60
N ARG A 186 18.62 33.01 10.88
CA ARG A 186 19.35 33.60 12.00
C ARG A 186 20.77 33.01 12.20
N LYS A 187 21.14 32.05 11.33
CA LYS A 187 22.40 31.29 11.44
C LYS A 187 22.49 30.44 12.72
N ASP A 188 21.39 30.12 13.34
CA ASP A 188 21.30 29.21 14.48
C ASP A 188 21.14 27.76 13.96
N PHE A 189 22.23 27.21 13.50
CA PHE A 189 22.28 25.87 12.92
C PHE A 189 22.03 24.79 13.96
N ALA A 190 22.41 25.03 15.21
CA ALA A 190 22.20 24.08 16.31
C ALA A 190 20.71 23.82 16.53
N THR A 191 19.90 24.87 16.62
CA THR A 191 18.43 24.77 16.73
C THR A 191 17.80 24.16 15.47
N ALA A 192 18.29 24.51 14.28
CA ALA A 192 17.78 23.94 13.03
C ALA A 192 18.02 22.42 12.93
N ASP A 193 19.18 21.92 13.35
CA ASP A 193 19.50 20.51 13.38
C ASP A 193 18.72 19.78 14.46
N GLN A 194 18.55 20.38 15.64
CA GLN A 194 17.72 19.81 16.70
C GLN A 194 16.28 19.59 16.25
N ILE A 195 15.66 20.56 15.56
CA ILE A 195 14.29 20.41 15.02
C ILE A 195 14.24 19.27 14.01
N ARG A 196 15.22 19.18 13.10
CA ARG A 196 15.29 18.08 12.12
C ARG A 196 15.35 16.72 12.81
N ASP A 197 16.21 16.58 13.80
CA ASP A 197 16.43 15.32 14.50
C ASP A 197 15.20 14.92 15.34
N GLN A 198 14.48 15.89 15.92
CA GLN A 198 13.21 15.66 16.59
C GLN A 198 12.13 15.17 15.63
N ILE A 199 12.01 15.77 14.45
CA ILE A 199 11.08 15.33 13.40
C ILE A 199 11.44 13.90 12.95
N ALA A 200 12.73 13.62 12.71
CA ALA A 200 13.22 12.30 12.32
C ALA A 200 12.96 11.23 13.39
N ALA A 201 13.08 11.58 14.68
CA ALA A 201 12.77 10.68 15.80
C ALA A 201 11.29 10.27 15.86
N LEU A 202 10.39 11.04 15.25
CA LEU A 202 8.97 10.71 15.08
C LEU A 202 8.68 9.84 13.85
N GLY A 203 9.72 9.40 13.12
CA GLY A 203 9.59 8.60 11.90
C GLY A 203 9.28 9.43 10.64
N ILE A 204 9.38 10.77 10.71
CA ILE A 204 9.10 11.67 9.61
C ILE A 204 10.40 12.04 8.92
N THR A 205 10.48 11.77 7.62
CA THR A 205 11.62 12.16 6.77
C THR A 205 11.33 13.50 6.10
N VAL A 206 12.29 14.44 6.18
CA VAL A 206 12.21 15.76 5.54
C VAL A 206 13.27 15.86 4.45
N GLU A 207 12.84 16.16 3.23
CA GLU A 207 13.71 16.41 2.07
C GLU A 207 13.64 17.89 1.68
N ASP A 208 14.79 18.55 1.60
CA ASP A 208 14.89 19.94 1.10
C ASP A 208 14.85 19.90 -0.44
N THR A 209 13.79 20.44 -1.06
CA THR A 209 13.66 20.53 -2.52
C THR A 209 13.72 21.99 -2.99
N SER A 210 13.94 22.22 -4.29
CA SER A 210 13.93 23.55 -4.91
C SER A 210 12.62 24.30 -4.73
N ASN A 211 11.52 23.60 -4.45
CA ASN A 211 10.17 24.14 -4.25
C ASN A 211 9.77 24.19 -2.76
N GLY A 212 10.74 24.06 -1.84
CA GLY A 212 10.53 24.01 -0.40
C GLY A 212 10.69 22.61 0.19
N PRO A 213 10.68 22.48 1.54
CA PRO A 213 10.83 21.19 2.20
C PRO A 213 9.60 20.30 1.93
N ARG A 214 9.85 19.03 1.60
CA ARG A 214 8.86 17.96 1.53
C ARG A 214 9.05 16.99 2.68
N TRP A 215 7.97 16.40 3.15
CA TRP A 215 8.01 15.40 4.22
C TRP A 215 7.20 14.16 3.87
N SER A 216 7.60 13.03 4.46
CA SER A 216 6.91 11.74 4.37
C SER A 216 7.12 10.93 5.65
N TYR A 217 6.24 9.99 5.96
CA TYR A 217 6.35 9.03 7.07
C TYR A 217 6.01 7.61 6.61
#